data_dba84300434701e4b6de4be8cb5f79bf
#
_entry.id   dba84300434701e4b6de4be8cb5f79bf
#
_cell.length_a   1.000
_cell.length_b   1.000
_cell.length_c   1.000
_cell.angle_alpha   90.00
_cell.angle_beta   90.00
_cell.angle_gamma   90.00
#
_symmetry.space_group_name_H-M   'P 1'
#
loop_
_entity.id
_entity.type
_entity.pdbx_description
1 polymer ?
#
loop_
_entity_poly.entity_id
_entity_poly.type
_entity_poly.pdbx_seq_one_letter_code
_entity_poly.pdbx_strand_id
1 'polypeptide(L)'
;MWYDYNSGVIVLTDVFFTATKKALSNITSTYDTVWPTAVGLWNLRCMVNGVKKEYPDITESELAAKFSLGSGIHGVNYKRAFVDHTWEQQQTKFAWILLNSTIPIFEGWLEELKQNCFPDMKVKELQFPGQVQTEVARLTSSHSTILSNSFYSTYLGKRDRCYSQIDALLYCYRVFKEARNCYMHNGSKADVKLVNAYALYAPFATPAALCVSEVPEFPAPVLGNEIQISLRGVVGFSYILIKILVSLDTELLCAINAEREFISRYQEKHTILRTLKPNVDGARRQVKQYVQQCGFPAPLAVDDLTSFLLSNHLVSR
;
A
#
# COMPACT_ATOMS: atom_id res chain seq x y z
N MET A 1 -20.10 10.24 3.31
CA MET A 1 -18.97 11.01 3.86
C MET A 1 -17.75 10.64 3.03
N TRP A 2 -17.30 11.51 2.13
CA TRP A 2 -16.16 11.26 1.24
C TRP A 2 -14.88 11.42 2.07
N TYR A 3 -13.99 10.49 1.99
CA TYR A 3 -12.67 10.60 2.62
C TYR A 3 -12.02 11.90 2.13
N ASP A 4 -11.58 12.72 3.08
CA ASP A 4 -10.77 13.89 2.78
C ASP A 4 -9.37 13.40 2.33
N TYR A 5 -9.23 13.20 1.02
CA TYR A 5 -8.01 12.74 0.37
C TYR A 5 -6.85 13.74 0.55
N ASN A 6 -7.15 14.99 0.89
CA ASN A 6 -6.16 16.05 1.09
C ASN A 6 -5.45 15.98 2.47
N SER A 7 -5.99 15.23 3.44
CA SER A 7 -5.36 15.09 4.76
C SER A 7 -4.39 13.92 4.89
N GLY A 8 -4.19 13.12 3.83
CA GLY A 8 -3.50 11.86 3.88
C GLY A 8 -2.42 11.60 2.83
N VAL A 9 -1.84 12.64 2.23
CA VAL A 9 -0.62 12.46 1.41
C VAL A 9 0.49 11.98 2.33
N ILE A 10 0.80 10.67 2.29
CA ILE A 10 2.03 10.16 2.91
C ILE A 10 3.17 10.80 2.12
N VAL A 11 3.85 11.74 2.74
CA VAL A 11 5.04 12.33 2.14
C VAL A 11 6.04 11.19 1.95
N LEU A 12 6.55 10.99 0.74
CA LEU A 12 7.47 9.90 0.37
C LEU A 12 8.75 9.84 1.24
N THR A 13 8.99 10.86 2.06
CA THR A 13 10.06 10.93 3.07
C THR A 13 9.71 10.25 4.40
N ASP A 14 8.47 9.79 4.56
CA ASP A 14 7.98 9.26 5.84
C ASP A 14 8.22 7.75 6.01
N VAL A 15 8.94 7.11 5.10
CA VAL A 15 9.29 5.68 5.15
C VAL A 15 10.77 5.46 4.88
N PHE A 16 11.33 4.38 5.43
CA PHE A 16 12.75 4.11 5.38
C PHE A 16 13.16 3.43 4.05
N PHE A 17 12.52 2.29 3.68
CA PHE A 17 12.92 1.51 2.51
C PHE A 17 12.40 2.09 1.20
N THR A 18 13.24 2.05 0.16
CA THR A 18 12.85 2.43 -1.21
C THR A 18 11.71 1.56 -1.73
N ALA A 19 11.71 0.26 -1.41
CA ALA A 19 10.62 -0.65 -1.73
C ALA A 19 9.27 -0.16 -1.17
N THR A 20 9.26 0.38 0.06
CA THR A 20 8.04 0.91 0.69
C THR A 20 7.57 2.20 -0.02
N LYS A 21 8.48 3.10 -0.39
CA LYS A 21 8.13 4.27 -1.20
C LYS A 21 7.46 3.90 -2.50
N LYS A 22 8.02 2.90 -3.19
CA LYS A 22 7.48 2.39 -4.46
C LYS A 22 6.11 1.75 -4.28
N ALA A 23 5.92 0.93 -3.25
CA ALA A 23 4.63 0.32 -2.95
C ALA A 23 3.54 1.38 -2.66
N LEU A 24 3.85 2.40 -1.85
CA LEU A 24 2.93 3.50 -1.56
C LEU A 24 2.62 4.33 -2.82
N SER A 25 3.62 4.61 -3.64
CA SER A 25 3.43 5.29 -4.93
C SER A 25 2.53 4.50 -5.87
N ASN A 26 2.70 3.17 -5.94
CA ASN A 26 1.86 2.30 -6.75
C ASN A 26 0.40 2.28 -6.26
N ILE A 27 0.18 2.25 -4.94
CA ILE A 27 -1.17 2.37 -4.38
C ILE A 27 -1.78 3.73 -4.78
N THR A 28 -1.07 4.84 -4.56
CA THR A 28 -1.55 6.18 -4.92
C THR A 28 -1.88 6.28 -6.41
N SER A 29 -0.97 5.85 -7.29
CA SER A 29 -1.16 5.85 -8.74
C SER A 29 -2.38 5.02 -9.17
N THR A 30 -2.67 3.92 -8.49
CA THR A 30 -3.88 3.12 -8.73
C THR A 30 -5.14 3.95 -8.45
N TYR A 31 -5.16 4.69 -7.36
CA TYR A 31 -6.30 5.55 -7.01
C TYR A 31 -6.43 6.78 -7.89
N ASP A 32 -5.31 7.39 -8.31
CA ASP A 32 -5.29 8.50 -9.27
C ASP A 32 -5.93 8.11 -10.62
N THR A 33 -5.92 6.83 -10.95
CA THR A 33 -6.59 6.29 -12.15
C THR A 33 -8.04 5.89 -11.85
N VAL A 34 -8.29 5.18 -10.76
CA VAL A 34 -9.60 4.59 -10.44
C VAL A 34 -10.67 5.66 -10.17
N TRP A 35 -10.35 6.70 -9.40
CA TRP A 35 -11.34 7.71 -9.05
C TRP A 35 -11.84 8.52 -10.25
N PRO A 36 -10.99 9.11 -11.09
CA PRO A 36 -11.45 9.80 -12.30
C PRO A 36 -12.24 8.87 -13.23
N THR A 37 -11.81 7.60 -13.34
CA THR A 37 -12.51 6.59 -14.14
C THR A 37 -13.92 6.31 -13.60
N ALA A 38 -14.06 6.13 -12.28
CA ALA A 38 -15.36 5.90 -11.65
C ALA A 38 -16.31 7.09 -11.85
N VAL A 39 -15.81 8.33 -11.68
CA VAL A 39 -16.58 9.56 -11.95
C VAL A 39 -16.95 9.67 -13.44
N GLY A 40 -16.00 9.41 -14.31
CA GLY A 40 -16.25 9.41 -15.78
C GLY A 40 -17.31 8.38 -16.18
N LEU A 41 -17.24 7.18 -15.60
CA LEU A 41 -18.23 6.11 -15.83
C LEU A 41 -19.62 6.50 -15.33
N TRP A 42 -19.71 7.12 -14.16
CA TRP A 42 -20.98 7.64 -13.61
C TRP A 42 -21.57 8.70 -14.56
N ASN A 43 -20.78 9.67 -15.00
CA ASN A 43 -21.25 10.71 -15.92
C ASN A 43 -21.70 10.11 -17.25
N LEU A 44 -20.93 9.19 -17.82
CA LEU A 44 -21.30 8.50 -19.06
C LEU A 44 -22.60 7.71 -18.91
N ARG A 45 -22.79 7.03 -17.77
CA ARG A 45 -24.05 6.36 -17.42
C ARG A 45 -25.23 7.33 -17.43
N CYS A 46 -25.10 8.49 -16.78
CA CYS A 46 -26.15 9.51 -16.75
C CYS A 46 -26.48 10.00 -18.17
N MET A 47 -25.46 10.24 -19.01
CA MET A 47 -25.64 10.69 -20.37
C MET A 47 -26.34 9.63 -21.25
N VAL A 48 -25.90 8.37 -21.18
CA VAL A 48 -26.49 7.26 -21.96
C VAL A 48 -27.97 7.05 -21.57
N ASN A 49 -28.25 7.03 -20.25
CA ASN A 49 -29.63 6.88 -19.77
C ASN A 49 -30.51 8.06 -20.15
N GLY A 50 -29.98 9.29 -20.12
CA GLY A 50 -30.66 10.48 -20.60
C GLY A 50 -31.07 10.38 -22.06
N VAL A 51 -30.11 10.00 -22.93
CA VAL A 51 -30.37 9.80 -24.37
C VAL A 51 -31.38 8.68 -24.59
N LYS A 52 -31.26 7.54 -23.87
CA LYS A 52 -32.21 6.43 -24.00
C LYS A 52 -33.63 6.79 -23.56
N LYS A 53 -33.75 7.67 -22.56
CA LYS A 53 -35.06 8.18 -22.09
C LYS A 53 -35.72 9.10 -23.14
N GLU A 54 -34.92 9.94 -23.80
CA GLU A 54 -35.41 10.87 -24.83
C GLU A 54 -35.70 10.16 -26.17
N TYR A 55 -34.87 9.18 -26.51
CA TYR A 55 -34.97 8.38 -27.74
C TYR A 55 -35.09 6.88 -27.40
N PRO A 56 -36.29 6.39 -27.03
CA PRO A 56 -36.48 4.99 -26.58
C PRO A 56 -36.06 3.92 -27.60
N ASP A 57 -36.16 4.22 -28.88
CA ASP A 57 -35.88 3.32 -30.00
C ASP A 57 -34.43 3.38 -30.50
N ILE A 58 -33.58 4.23 -29.90
CA ILE A 58 -32.16 4.37 -30.27
C ILE A 58 -31.46 3.02 -30.23
N THR A 59 -30.77 2.68 -31.28
CA THR A 59 -30.06 1.41 -31.47
C THR A 59 -28.72 1.43 -30.73
N GLU A 60 -28.14 0.24 -30.50
CA GLU A 60 -26.80 0.11 -29.95
C GLU A 60 -25.72 0.74 -30.84
N SER A 61 -25.87 0.65 -32.15
CA SER A 61 -24.97 1.28 -33.13
C SER A 61 -24.96 2.80 -33.01
N GLU A 62 -26.15 3.41 -32.89
CA GLU A 62 -26.30 4.86 -32.75
C GLU A 62 -25.72 5.35 -31.39
N LEU A 63 -25.95 4.59 -30.31
CA LEU A 63 -25.32 4.89 -29.01
C LEU A 63 -23.79 4.80 -29.11
N ALA A 64 -23.26 3.75 -29.77
CA ALA A 64 -21.83 3.60 -29.98
C ALA A 64 -21.25 4.73 -30.82
N ALA A 65 -21.91 5.11 -31.94
CA ALA A 65 -21.50 6.24 -32.77
C ALA A 65 -21.48 7.56 -31.97
N LYS A 66 -22.47 7.78 -31.08
CA LYS A 66 -22.58 9.00 -30.28
C LYS A 66 -21.52 9.10 -29.18
N PHE A 67 -21.23 7.99 -28.48
CA PHE A 67 -20.41 8.04 -27.25
C PHE A 67 -18.99 7.52 -27.44
N SER A 68 -18.66 6.77 -28.51
CA SER A 68 -17.30 6.32 -28.80
C SER A 68 -16.54 7.24 -29.78
N LEU A 69 -17.21 8.24 -30.36
CA LEU A 69 -16.60 9.10 -31.39
C LEU A 69 -15.31 9.77 -30.84
N GLY A 70 -14.21 9.60 -31.57
CA GLY A 70 -12.92 10.19 -31.23
C GLY A 70 -12.13 9.44 -30.12
N SER A 71 -12.71 8.41 -29.47
CA SER A 71 -12.02 7.67 -28.42
C SER A 71 -11.04 6.60 -28.94
N GLY A 72 -11.16 6.18 -30.20
CA GLY A 72 -10.43 5.04 -30.74
C GLY A 72 -10.90 3.67 -30.20
N ILE A 73 -11.95 3.63 -29.36
CA ILE A 73 -12.49 2.42 -28.74
C ILE A 73 -13.73 1.98 -29.52
N HIS A 74 -13.75 0.73 -29.96
CA HIS A 74 -14.83 0.14 -30.78
C HIS A 74 -15.47 -1.05 -30.05
N GLY A 75 -16.70 -1.41 -30.48
CA GLY A 75 -17.41 -2.59 -29.96
C GLY A 75 -18.01 -2.43 -28.57
N VAL A 76 -18.15 -1.21 -28.06
CA VAL A 76 -18.77 -0.96 -26.76
C VAL A 76 -20.28 -1.09 -26.88
N ASN A 77 -20.87 -2.01 -26.09
CA ASN A 77 -22.32 -2.09 -25.94
C ASN A 77 -22.79 -1.20 -24.79
N TYR A 78 -23.14 0.04 -25.12
CA TYR A 78 -23.57 1.07 -24.15
C TYR A 78 -24.89 0.72 -23.47
N LYS A 79 -25.83 0.08 -24.18
CA LYS A 79 -27.09 -0.35 -23.58
C LYS A 79 -26.84 -1.36 -22.48
N ARG A 80 -26.14 -2.46 -22.78
CA ARG A 80 -25.81 -3.48 -21.79
C ARG A 80 -25.01 -2.91 -20.62
N ALA A 81 -24.04 -2.05 -20.90
CA ALA A 81 -23.16 -1.51 -19.86
C ALA A 81 -23.88 -0.55 -18.91
N PHE A 82 -24.75 0.33 -19.41
CA PHE A 82 -25.26 1.46 -18.63
C PHE A 82 -26.78 1.46 -18.41
N VAL A 83 -27.53 0.70 -19.18
CA VAL A 83 -28.99 0.56 -19.02
C VAL A 83 -29.33 -0.76 -18.33
N ASP A 84 -28.81 -1.87 -18.85
CA ASP A 84 -29.15 -3.22 -18.35
C ASP A 84 -28.42 -3.54 -17.00
N HIS A 85 -27.19 -3.05 -16.80
CA HIS A 85 -26.47 -3.18 -15.54
C HIS A 85 -26.77 -2.02 -14.61
N THR A 86 -26.94 -2.33 -13.30
CA THR A 86 -27.10 -1.29 -12.28
C THR A 86 -25.76 -0.62 -11.94
N TRP A 87 -25.81 0.52 -11.25
CA TRP A 87 -24.60 1.21 -10.79
C TRP A 87 -23.83 0.37 -9.77
N GLU A 88 -24.53 -0.30 -8.88
CA GLU A 88 -23.96 -1.19 -7.86
C GLU A 88 -23.18 -2.35 -8.51
N GLN A 89 -23.72 -2.95 -9.58
CA GLN A 89 -23.01 -3.99 -10.34
C GLN A 89 -21.71 -3.46 -10.98
N GLN A 90 -21.72 -2.22 -11.47
CA GLN A 90 -20.52 -1.58 -12.00
C GLN A 90 -19.49 -1.29 -10.90
N GLN A 91 -19.94 -0.74 -9.77
CA GLN A 91 -19.06 -0.51 -8.61
C GLN A 91 -18.42 -1.81 -8.10
N THR A 92 -19.19 -2.90 -8.05
CA THR A 92 -18.66 -4.23 -7.66
C THR A 92 -17.54 -4.70 -8.62
N LYS A 93 -17.72 -4.51 -9.93
CA LYS A 93 -16.65 -4.83 -10.91
C LYS A 93 -15.41 -3.97 -10.70
N PHE A 94 -15.57 -2.68 -10.41
CA PHE A 94 -14.46 -1.80 -10.04
C PHE A 94 -13.77 -2.26 -8.75
N ALA A 95 -14.54 -2.66 -7.76
CA ALA A 95 -13.99 -3.18 -6.50
C ALA A 95 -13.09 -4.40 -6.75
N TRP A 96 -13.52 -5.34 -7.61
CA TRP A 96 -12.70 -6.49 -7.99
C TRP A 96 -11.41 -6.11 -8.74
N ILE A 97 -11.50 -5.18 -9.70
CA ILE A 97 -10.31 -4.68 -10.42
C ILE A 97 -9.32 -4.07 -9.43
N LEU A 98 -9.80 -3.22 -8.53
CA LEU A 98 -8.99 -2.55 -7.52
C LEU A 98 -8.34 -3.54 -6.55
N LEU A 99 -9.11 -4.52 -6.04
CA LEU A 99 -8.59 -5.54 -5.14
C LEU A 99 -7.50 -6.39 -5.81
N ASN A 100 -7.73 -6.79 -7.08
CA ASN A 100 -6.74 -7.55 -7.85
C ASN A 100 -5.45 -6.76 -8.14
N SER A 101 -5.52 -5.44 -8.18
CA SER A 101 -4.34 -4.58 -8.36
C SER A 101 -3.61 -4.32 -7.04
N THR A 102 -4.32 -4.24 -5.92
CA THR A 102 -3.77 -3.79 -4.63
C THR A 102 -3.02 -4.91 -3.89
N ILE A 103 -3.52 -6.15 -3.89
CA ILE A 103 -2.87 -7.27 -3.20
C ILE A 103 -1.46 -7.56 -3.76
N PRO A 104 -1.24 -7.63 -5.09
CA PRO A 104 0.09 -7.83 -5.65
C PRO A 104 1.11 -6.75 -5.28
N ILE A 105 0.68 -5.53 -4.96
CA ILE A 105 1.59 -4.47 -4.51
C ILE A 105 2.24 -4.86 -3.17
N PHE A 106 1.45 -5.38 -2.23
CA PHE A 106 1.98 -5.83 -0.94
C PHE A 106 2.87 -7.08 -1.09
N GLU A 107 2.44 -8.05 -1.88
CA GLU A 107 3.23 -9.26 -2.14
C GLU A 107 4.55 -8.91 -2.84
N GLY A 108 4.53 -8.04 -3.84
CA GLY A 108 5.71 -7.57 -4.54
C GLY A 108 6.66 -6.76 -3.65
N TRP A 109 6.13 -5.96 -2.72
CA TRP A 109 6.92 -5.23 -1.73
C TRP A 109 7.72 -6.18 -0.83
N LEU A 110 7.11 -7.26 -0.35
CA LEU A 110 7.80 -8.26 0.47
C LEU A 110 8.93 -8.96 -0.31
N GLU A 111 8.68 -9.31 -1.57
CA GLU A 111 9.71 -9.92 -2.42
C GLU A 111 10.85 -8.94 -2.73
N GLU A 112 10.55 -7.66 -2.94
CA GLU A 112 11.56 -6.62 -3.19
C GLU A 112 12.42 -6.38 -1.93
N LEU A 113 11.83 -6.34 -0.73
CA LEU A 113 12.58 -6.28 0.52
C LEU A 113 13.48 -7.51 0.71
N LYS A 114 12.96 -8.70 0.42
CA LYS A 114 13.75 -9.94 0.48
C LYS A 114 14.96 -9.88 -0.44
N GLN A 115 14.78 -9.46 -1.69
CA GLN A 115 15.86 -9.40 -2.68
C GLN A 115 16.92 -8.37 -2.31
N ASN A 116 16.52 -7.19 -1.86
CA ASN A 116 17.42 -6.06 -1.68
C ASN A 116 18.10 -6.03 -0.30
N CYS A 117 17.36 -6.38 0.76
CA CYS A 117 17.82 -6.18 2.13
C CYS A 117 17.86 -7.49 2.95
N PHE A 118 16.85 -8.35 2.83
CA PHE A 118 16.61 -9.46 3.75
C PHE A 118 16.56 -10.82 3.02
N PRO A 119 17.68 -11.35 2.48
CA PRO A 119 17.66 -12.57 1.65
C PRO A 119 17.05 -13.78 2.37
N ASP A 120 17.19 -13.85 3.70
CA ASP A 120 16.66 -14.94 4.52
C ASP A 120 15.23 -14.71 5.01
N MET A 121 14.57 -13.64 4.54
CA MET A 121 13.20 -13.28 4.94
C MET A 121 12.22 -14.38 4.51
N LYS A 122 11.40 -14.80 5.47
CA LYS A 122 10.31 -15.73 5.23
C LYS A 122 9.04 -14.94 4.87
N VAL A 123 8.93 -14.59 3.60
CA VAL A 123 7.85 -13.74 3.06
C VAL A 123 6.45 -14.20 3.48
N LYS A 124 6.21 -15.51 3.52
CA LYS A 124 4.91 -16.05 3.95
C LYS A 124 4.59 -15.71 5.40
N GLU A 125 5.56 -15.78 6.31
CA GLU A 125 5.35 -15.53 7.74
C GLU A 125 4.92 -14.09 8.00
N LEU A 126 5.41 -13.12 7.20
CA LEU A 126 4.99 -11.72 7.27
C LEU A 126 3.56 -11.44 6.76
N GLN A 127 2.93 -12.42 6.15
CA GLN A 127 1.54 -12.33 5.66
C GLN A 127 0.53 -13.01 6.61
N PHE A 128 0.98 -13.59 7.71
CA PHE A 128 0.12 -14.32 8.64
C PHE A 128 0.13 -13.72 10.04
N PRO A 129 -1.07 -13.51 10.62
CA PRO A 129 -1.19 -13.15 12.03
C PRO A 129 -0.49 -14.19 12.93
N GLY A 130 0.10 -13.73 14.02
CA GLY A 130 0.86 -14.57 14.95
C GLY A 130 2.25 -14.98 14.48
N GLN A 131 2.53 -14.98 13.18
CA GLN A 131 3.85 -15.31 12.63
C GLN A 131 4.68 -14.06 12.33
N VAL A 132 4.03 -12.96 11.99
CA VAL A 132 4.69 -11.70 11.62
C VAL A 132 5.60 -11.17 12.71
N GLN A 133 5.16 -11.17 13.96
CA GLN A 133 5.95 -10.68 15.10
C GLN A 133 7.18 -11.55 15.34
N THR A 134 7.03 -12.88 15.22
CA THR A 134 8.15 -13.82 15.33
C THR A 134 9.18 -13.60 14.21
N GLU A 135 8.73 -13.41 12.97
CA GLU A 135 9.63 -13.19 11.85
C GLU A 135 10.32 -11.82 11.93
N VAL A 136 9.59 -10.76 12.29
CA VAL A 136 10.19 -9.42 12.52
C VAL A 136 11.23 -9.50 13.65
N ALA A 137 10.91 -10.13 14.79
CA ALA A 137 11.87 -10.31 15.89
C ALA A 137 13.11 -11.10 15.44
N ARG A 138 12.94 -12.13 14.59
CA ARG A 138 14.06 -12.88 14.03
C ARG A 138 14.94 -12.01 13.11
N LEU A 139 14.32 -11.23 12.23
CA LEU A 139 15.03 -10.34 11.30
C LEU A 139 15.77 -9.20 12.03
N THR A 140 15.23 -8.74 13.14
CA THR A 140 15.82 -7.66 13.95
C THR A 140 16.67 -8.17 15.11
N SER A 141 16.86 -9.49 15.24
CA SER A 141 17.73 -10.08 16.29
C SER A 141 19.18 -9.60 16.19
N SER A 142 19.69 -9.44 14.96
CA SER A 142 20.90 -8.68 14.68
C SER A 142 20.55 -7.22 14.50
N HIS A 143 20.67 -6.44 15.57
CA HIS A 143 20.16 -5.09 15.68
C HIS A 143 21.16 -4.05 15.18
N SER A 144 20.73 -3.11 14.33
CA SER A 144 21.50 -1.90 14.00
C SER A 144 21.22 -0.81 15.04
N THR A 145 22.13 -0.69 16.01
CA THR A 145 22.07 0.40 17.00
C THR A 145 22.15 1.78 16.35
N ILE A 146 22.88 1.89 15.24
CA ILE A 146 23.12 3.15 14.53
C ILE A 146 21.83 3.65 13.87
N LEU A 147 21.15 2.80 13.10
CA LEU A 147 19.91 3.18 12.44
C LEU A 147 18.78 3.39 13.46
N SER A 148 18.71 2.52 14.46
CA SER A 148 17.72 2.60 15.52
C SER A 148 17.85 3.93 16.31
N ASN A 149 19.05 4.24 16.80
CA ASN A 149 19.30 5.48 17.54
C ASN A 149 19.11 6.74 16.67
N SER A 150 19.43 6.64 15.38
CA SER A 150 19.34 7.80 14.47
C SER A 150 17.92 8.07 13.96
N PHE A 151 17.09 7.04 13.71
CA PHE A 151 15.88 7.22 12.91
C PHE A 151 14.62 6.58 13.49
N TYR A 152 14.71 5.50 14.31
CA TYR A 152 13.53 4.73 14.71
C TYR A 152 12.44 5.57 15.37
N SER A 153 12.77 6.36 16.39
CA SER A 153 11.78 7.19 17.09
C SER A 153 11.15 8.25 16.19
N THR A 154 11.93 8.78 15.22
CA THR A 154 11.40 9.74 14.23
C THR A 154 10.38 9.08 13.29
N TYR A 155 10.66 7.87 12.82
CA TYR A 155 9.71 7.13 11.98
C TYR A 155 8.51 6.62 12.79
N LEU A 156 8.74 6.11 14.00
CA LEU A 156 7.66 5.65 14.89
C LEU A 156 6.65 6.77 15.22
N GLY A 157 7.13 8.01 15.36
CA GLY A 157 6.28 9.18 15.59
C GLY A 157 5.46 9.63 14.37
N LYS A 158 5.65 9.02 13.22
CA LYS A 158 4.87 9.34 12.02
C LYS A 158 3.50 8.67 12.05
N ARG A 159 2.57 9.23 11.27
CA ARG A 159 1.19 8.73 11.17
C ARG A 159 1.14 7.28 10.66
N ASP A 160 0.09 6.58 11.05
CA ASP A 160 -0.31 5.25 10.54
C ASP A 160 0.58 4.08 11.00
N ARG A 161 1.47 4.26 11.99
CA ARG A 161 2.25 3.19 12.63
C ARG A 161 1.38 2.48 13.67
N CYS A 162 0.98 1.27 13.34
CA CYS A 162 0.07 0.46 14.14
C CYS A 162 0.64 -0.95 14.36
N TYR A 163 1.94 -1.07 14.64
CA TYR A 163 2.59 -2.38 14.76
C TYR A 163 2.02 -3.22 15.92
N SER A 164 1.60 -2.60 17.00
CA SER A 164 0.92 -3.30 18.11
C SER A 164 -0.39 -3.98 17.70
N GLN A 165 -1.02 -3.53 16.61
CA GLN A 165 -2.23 -4.11 16.03
C GLN A 165 -1.96 -4.89 14.74
N ILE A 166 -0.71 -5.24 14.45
CA ILE A 166 -0.31 -5.83 13.15
C ILE A 166 -1.06 -7.14 12.86
N ASP A 167 -1.34 -7.95 13.88
CA ASP A 167 -2.09 -9.18 13.71
C ASP A 167 -3.55 -8.91 13.28
N ALA A 168 -4.20 -7.91 13.87
CA ALA A 168 -5.56 -7.52 13.49
C ALA A 168 -5.61 -7.01 12.04
N LEU A 169 -4.63 -6.20 11.65
CA LEU A 169 -4.48 -5.72 10.28
C LEU A 169 -4.27 -6.89 9.30
N LEU A 170 -3.46 -7.87 9.67
CA LEU A 170 -3.21 -9.05 8.84
C LEU A 170 -4.42 -10.01 8.79
N TYR A 171 -5.25 -10.12 9.84
CA TYR A 171 -6.53 -10.82 9.73
C TYR A 171 -7.43 -10.17 8.68
N CYS A 172 -7.51 -8.84 8.65
CA CYS A 172 -8.22 -8.11 7.59
C CYS A 172 -7.63 -8.42 6.21
N TYR A 173 -6.31 -8.33 6.06
CA TYR A 173 -5.61 -8.68 4.82
C TYR A 173 -5.96 -10.09 4.33
N ARG A 174 -5.98 -11.08 5.24
CA ARG A 174 -6.30 -12.47 4.89
C ARG A 174 -7.69 -12.63 4.31
N VAL A 175 -8.70 -11.95 4.85
CA VAL A 175 -10.07 -12.00 4.31
C VAL A 175 -10.10 -11.51 2.87
N PHE A 176 -9.54 -10.34 2.59
CA PHE A 176 -9.53 -9.77 1.24
C PHE A 176 -8.67 -10.60 0.27
N LYS A 177 -7.58 -11.18 0.74
CA LYS A 177 -6.74 -12.09 -0.05
C LYS A 177 -7.49 -13.37 -0.43
N GLU A 178 -8.18 -14.01 0.51
CA GLU A 178 -8.98 -15.22 0.21
C GLU A 178 -10.20 -14.89 -0.67
N ALA A 179 -10.83 -13.73 -0.49
CA ALA A 179 -11.88 -13.27 -1.40
C ALA A 179 -11.37 -13.12 -2.83
N ARG A 180 -10.19 -12.50 -3.01
CA ARG A 180 -9.54 -12.39 -4.32
C ARG A 180 -9.22 -13.77 -4.92
N ASN A 181 -8.73 -14.69 -4.11
CA ASN A 181 -8.45 -16.05 -4.56
C ASN A 181 -9.72 -16.77 -5.03
N CYS A 182 -10.82 -16.65 -4.29
CA CYS A 182 -12.12 -17.19 -4.70
C CYS A 182 -12.61 -16.56 -6.01
N TYR A 183 -12.45 -15.25 -6.18
CA TYR A 183 -12.80 -14.56 -7.43
C TYR A 183 -12.02 -15.10 -8.62
N MET A 184 -10.72 -15.30 -8.47
CA MET A 184 -9.84 -15.74 -9.55
C MET A 184 -9.97 -17.24 -9.89
N HIS A 185 -10.27 -18.09 -8.90
CA HIS A 185 -10.14 -19.52 -9.04
C HIS A 185 -11.42 -20.32 -8.75
N ASN A 186 -12.42 -19.71 -8.13
CA ASN A 186 -13.65 -20.39 -7.70
C ASN A 186 -14.95 -19.72 -8.19
N GLY A 187 -14.87 -18.99 -9.33
CA GLY A 187 -16.04 -18.34 -9.92
C GLY A 187 -16.75 -17.36 -8.97
N SER A 188 -16.00 -16.62 -8.17
CA SER A 188 -16.51 -15.66 -7.17
C SER A 188 -17.33 -16.27 -6.03
N LYS A 189 -17.30 -17.61 -5.83
CA LYS A 189 -18.01 -18.27 -4.74
C LYS A 189 -17.09 -18.47 -3.54
N ALA A 190 -17.61 -18.17 -2.36
CA ALA A 190 -16.88 -18.32 -1.11
C ALA A 190 -16.53 -19.80 -0.84
N ASP A 191 -15.27 -20.06 -0.55
CA ASP A 191 -14.76 -21.35 -0.12
C ASP A 191 -14.57 -21.42 1.40
N VAL A 192 -14.19 -22.58 1.90
CA VAL A 192 -13.92 -22.82 3.33
C VAL A 192 -12.79 -21.91 3.85
N LYS A 193 -11.79 -21.58 3.01
CA LYS A 193 -10.66 -20.74 3.44
C LYS A 193 -11.11 -19.32 3.71
N LEU A 194 -11.97 -18.77 2.85
CA LEU A 194 -12.53 -17.44 3.05
C LEU A 194 -13.43 -17.37 4.28
N VAL A 195 -14.32 -18.36 4.46
CA VAL A 195 -15.22 -18.44 5.63
C VAL A 195 -14.40 -18.49 6.93
N ASN A 196 -13.36 -19.33 6.97
CA ASN A 196 -12.47 -19.43 8.13
C ASN A 196 -11.66 -18.15 8.36
N ALA A 197 -11.13 -17.53 7.30
CA ALA A 197 -10.42 -16.26 7.41
C ALA A 197 -11.32 -15.17 7.98
N TYR A 198 -12.58 -15.11 7.54
CA TYR A 198 -13.55 -14.15 8.06
C TYR A 198 -13.89 -14.41 9.54
N ALA A 199 -14.11 -15.68 9.93
CA ALA A 199 -14.39 -16.03 11.32
C ALA A 199 -13.25 -15.61 12.27
N LEU A 200 -12.00 -15.72 11.84
CA LEU A 200 -10.84 -15.26 12.59
C LEU A 200 -10.71 -13.71 12.61
N TYR A 201 -11.14 -13.04 11.57
CA TYR A 201 -11.12 -11.57 11.45
C TYR A 201 -12.25 -10.91 12.25
N ALA A 202 -13.44 -11.48 12.27
CA ALA A 202 -14.65 -10.86 12.80
C ALA A 202 -14.49 -10.25 14.23
N PRO A 203 -13.78 -10.90 15.18
CA PRO A 203 -13.54 -10.32 16.50
C PRO A 203 -12.70 -9.02 16.48
N PHE A 204 -11.89 -8.82 15.44
CA PHE A 204 -11.03 -7.66 15.25
C PHE A 204 -11.62 -6.61 14.32
N ALA A 205 -12.81 -6.82 13.77
CA ALA A 205 -13.48 -5.88 12.87
C ALA A 205 -14.03 -4.67 13.63
N THR A 206 -13.16 -3.95 14.34
CA THR A 206 -13.48 -2.73 15.08
C THR A 206 -12.52 -1.60 14.72
N PRO A 207 -12.96 -0.33 14.78
CA PRO A 207 -12.08 0.81 14.51
C PRO A 207 -10.82 0.83 15.37
N ALA A 208 -10.95 0.48 16.66
CA ALA A 208 -9.84 0.47 17.60
C ALA A 208 -8.81 -0.62 17.27
N ALA A 209 -9.25 -1.85 16.97
CA ALA A 209 -8.37 -2.97 16.64
C ALA A 209 -7.61 -2.76 15.33
N LEU A 210 -8.24 -2.08 14.35
CA LEU A 210 -7.66 -1.80 13.04
C LEU A 210 -6.99 -0.41 12.95
N CYS A 211 -7.00 0.36 14.02
CA CYS A 211 -6.48 1.75 14.02
C CYS A 211 -7.07 2.62 12.89
N VAL A 212 -8.35 2.48 12.59
CA VAL A 212 -9.04 3.21 11.52
C VAL A 212 -10.23 3.98 12.07
N SER A 213 -10.67 5.00 11.36
CA SER A 213 -11.93 5.69 11.67
C SER A 213 -13.15 4.86 11.29
N GLU A 214 -13.02 4.01 10.27
CA GLU A 214 -14.08 3.17 9.74
C GLU A 214 -13.52 1.82 9.30
N VAL A 215 -14.19 0.74 9.74
CA VAL A 215 -13.81 -0.63 9.38
C VAL A 215 -14.09 -0.87 7.89
N PRO A 216 -13.16 -1.47 7.12
CA PRO A 216 -13.43 -1.89 5.75
C PRO A 216 -14.67 -2.77 5.67
N GLU A 217 -15.63 -2.37 4.85
CA GLU A 217 -16.87 -3.11 4.67
C GLU A 217 -16.60 -4.46 3.99
N PHE A 218 -16.96 -5.54 4.66
CA PHE A 218 -16.92 -6.89 4.09
C PHE A 218 -18.04 -7.72 4.71
N PRO A 219 -19.12 -8.06 3.94
CA PRO A 219 -20.20 -8.89 4.44
C PRO A 219 -19.73 -10.29 4.80
N ALA A 220 -20.31 -10.89 5.83
CA ALA A 220 -19.98 -12.25 6.25
C ALA A 220 -20.19 -13.23 5.08
N PRO A 221 -19.15 -13.96 4.63
CA PRO A 221 -19.26 -14.87 3.50
C PRO A 221 -20.01 -16.15 3.92
N VAL A 222 -20.88 -16.62 3.03
CA VAL A 222 -21.59 -17.90 3.19
C VAL A 222 -21.00 -18.89 2.18
N LEU A 223 -20.61 -20.06 2.67
CA LEU A 223 -19.98 -21.12 1.87
C LEU A 223 -20.80 -21.44 0.61
N GLY A 224 -20.14 -21.42 -0.54
CA GLY A 224 -20.75 -21.69 -1.85
C GLY A 224 -21.54 -20.53 -2.46
N ASN A 225 -21.82 -19.45 -1.70
CA ASN A 225 -22.52 -18.29 -2.20
C ASN A 225 -21.56 -17.32 -2.90
N GLU A 226 -22.09 -16.47 -3.76
CA GLU A 226 -21.35 -15.40 -4.41
C GLU A 226 -20.85 -14.38 -3.38
N ILE A 227 -19.58 -14.00 -3.50
CA ILE A 227 -18.94 -13.05 -2.60
C ILE A 227 -19.43 -11.64 -2.92
N GLN A 228 -19.95 -10.96 -1.91
CA GLN A 228 -20.33 -9.57 -1.98
C GLN A 228 -19.12 -8.70 -1.59
N ILE A 229 -18.75 -7.78 -2.47
CA ILE A 229 -17.67 -6.82 -2.23
C ILE A 229 -18.10 -5.43 -2.68
N SER A 230 -17.81 -4.42 -1.87
CA SER A 230 -18.09 -3.04 -2.21
C SER A 230 -16.81 -2.27 -2.55
N LEU A 231 -16.94 -1.24 -3.37
CA LEU A 231 -15.82 -0.33 -3.66
C LEU A 231 -15.31 0.34 -2.37
N ARG A 232 -16.22 0.74 -1.47
CA ARG A 232 -15.89 1.32 -0.17
C ARG A 232 -15.07 0.37 0.70
N GLY A 233 -15.43 -0.92 0.73
CA GLY A 233 -14.69 -1.94 1.46
C GLY A 233 -13.26 -2.11 0.94
N VAL A 234 -13.06 -2.14 -0.39
CA VAL A 234 -11.72 -2.28 -0.98
C VAL A 234 -10.87 -1.02 -0.77
N VAL A 235 -11.46 0.15 -0.82
CA VAL A 235 -10.77 1.42 -0.48
C VAL A 235 -10.30 1.39 0.97
N GLY A 236 -11.18 1.03 1.91
CA GLY A 236 -10.81 0.86 3.32
C GLY A 236 -9.71 -0.19 3.52
N PHE A 237 -9.79 -1.30 2.80
CA PHE A 237 -8.75 -2.34 2.81
C PHE A 237 -7.39 -1.83 2.31
N SER A 238 -7.37 -1.00 1.28
CA SER A 238 -6.10 -0.42 0.80
C SER A 238 -5.44 0.46 1.87
N TYR A 239 -6.23 1.14 2.71
CA TYR A 239 -5.70 1.88 3.85
C TYR A 239 -5.13 0.96 4.94
N ILE A 240 -5.74 -0.22 5.16
CA ILE A 240 -5.15 -1.27 6.01
C ILE A 240 -3.78 -1.71 5.48
N LEU A 241 -3.65 -1.92 4.16
CA LEU A 241 -2.35 -2.26 3.55
C LEU A 241 -1.30 -1.18 3.76
N ILE A 242 -1.65 0.10 3.62
CA ILE A 242 -0.74 1.21 3.91
C ILE A 242 -0.24 1.12 5.36
N LYS A 243 -1.14 0.87 6.33
CA LYS A 243 -0.75 0.71 7.75
C LYS A 243 0.19 -0.47 7.98
N ILE A 244 -0.06 -1.61 7.33
CA ILE A 244 0.84 -2.77 7.39
C ILE A 244 2.23 -2.40 6.84
N LEU A 245 2.27 -1.83 5.63
CA LEU A 245 3.51 -1.42 4.96
C LEU A 245 4.35 -0.49 5.82
N VAL A 246 3.78 0.61 6.32
CA VAL A 246 4.54 1.63 7.08
C VAL A 246 4.89 1.16 8.48
N SER A 247 4.10 0.26 9.08
CA SER A 247 4.42 -0.32 10.39
C SER A 247 5.60 -1.29 10.29
N LEU A 248 5.56 -2.20 9.33
CA LEU A 248 6.66 -3.15 9.09
C LEU A 248 7.94 -2.43 8.60
N ASP A 249 7.82 -1.39 7.78
CA ASP A 249 8.94 -0.53 7.36
C ASP A 249 9.68 0.04 8.58
N THR A 250 8.93 0.54 9.55
CA THR A 250 9.50 1.14 10.77
C THR A 250 10.20 0.11 11.66
N GLU A 251 9.62 -1.07 11.84
CA GLU A 251 10.24 -2.12 12.66
C GLU A 251 11.48 -2.71 12.00
N LEU A 252 11.41 -2.99 10.69
CA LEU A 252 12.50 -3.60 9.94
C LEU A 252 13.73 -2.69 9.80
N LEU A 253 13.60 -1.37 9.94
CA LEU A 253 14.75 -0.47 9.91
C LEU A 253 15.74 -0.72 11.06
N CYS A 254 15.28 -1.37 12.15
CA CYS A 254 16.13 -1.71 13.29
C CYS A 254 17.06 -2.91 13.02
N ALA A 255 16.86 -3.64 11.92
CA ALA A 255 17.69 -4.77 11.57
C ALA A 255 19.05 -4.34 11.01
N ILE A 256 20.12 -5.09 11.31
CA ILE A 256 21.45 -4.85 10.74
C ILE A 256 21.44 -4.84 9.20
N ASN A 257 20.61 -5.68 8.60
CA ASN A 257 20.45 -5.75 7.15
C ASN A 257 19.88 -4.47 6.52
N ALA A 258 19.17 -3.63 7.28
CA ALA A 258 18.68 -2.34 6.81
C ALA A 258 19.80 -1.32 6.54
N GLU A 259 21.01 -1.55 7.08
CA GLU A 259 22.17 -0.70 6.79
C GLU A 259 22.53 -0.74 5.30
N ARG A 260 22.24 -1.83 4.60
CA ARG A 260 22.42 -1.94 3.13
C ARG A 260 21.58 -0.91 2.38
N GLU A 261 20.33 -0.75 2.76
CA GLU A 261 19.44 0.28 2.16
C GLU A 261 19.99 1.69 2.41
N PHE A 262 20.44 1.98 3.64
CA PHE A 262 21.03 3.26 3.98
C PHE A 262 22.28 3.54 3.14
N ILE A 263 23.22 2.58 3.08
CA ILE A 263 24.47 2.69 2.33
C ILE A 263 24.19 2.88 0.84
N SER A 264 23.31 2.05 0.25
CA SER A 264 22.95 2.12 -1.16
C SER A 264 22.40 3.50 -1.54
N ARG A 265 21.42 4.02 -0.77
CA ARG A 265 20.84 5.34 -1.03
C ARG A 265 21.83 6.46 -0.82
N TYR A 266 22.75 6.31 0.15
CA TYR A 266 23.79 7.29 0.36
C TYR A 266 24.76 7.36 -0.83
N GLN A 267 25.21 6.22 -1.33
CA GLN A 267 26.11 6.08 -2.49
C GLN A 267 25.44 6.56 -3.78
N GLU A 268 24.17 6.20 -4.00
CA GLU A 268 23.40 6.67 -5.15
C GLU A 268 23.29 8.20 -5.20
N LYS A 269 23.08 8.83 -4.05
CA LYS A 269 22.94 10.28 -3.96
C LYS A 269 24.29 11.01 -3.99
N HIS A 270 25.31 10.41 -3.39
CA HIS A 270 26.65 11.01 -3.27
C HIS A 270 27.68 10.15 -4.01
N THR A 271 27.73 10.30 -5.32
CA THR A 271 28.66 9.58 -6.21
C THR A 271 30.14 9.96 -6.01
N ILE A 272 30.40 11.10 -5.39
CA ILE A 272 31.75 11.59 -5.07
C ILE A 272 31.92 11.59 -3.55
N LEU A 273 33.06 11.04 -3.09
CA LEU A 273 33.42 11.04 -1.69
C LEU A 273 33.45 12.45 -1.11
N ARG A 274 32.69 12.70 -0.06
CA ARG A 274 32.58 13.99 0.60
C ARG A 274 33.54 14.10 1.77
N THR A 275 34.32 15.18 1.83
CA THR A 275 35.19 15.46 2.98
C THR A 275 34.45 16.29 4.01
N LEU A 276 34.47 15.79 5.26
CA LEU A 276 33.87 16.50 6.40
C LEU A 276 34.76 17.65 6.84
N LYS A 277 34.14 18.71 7.37
CA LYS A 277 34.86 19.81 7.98
C LYS A 277 35.66 19.34 9.19
N PRO A 278 36.84 19.95 9.45
CA PRO A 278 37.70 19.51 10.57
C PRO A 278 37.09 19.83 11.95
N ASN A 279 36.22 20.84 12.04
CA ASN A 279 35.55 21.18 13.30
C ASN A 279 34.28 20.31 13.50
N VAL A 280 34.05 19.87 14.73
CA VAL A 280 32.98 18.94 15.10
C VAL A 280 31.60 19.44 14.69
N ASP A 281 31.27 20.70 14.97
CA ASP A 281 29.96 21.25 14.66
C ASP A 281 29.71 21.39 13.16
N GLY A 282 30.77 21.72 12.41
CA GLY A 282 30.70 21.75 10.96
C GLY A 282 30.47 20.38 10.34
N ALA A 283 31.17 19.35 10.85
CA ALA A 283 30.99 17.96 10.44
C ALA A 283 29.56 17.46 10.75
N ARG A 284 29.06 17.72 11.98
CA ARG A 284 27.68 17.35 12.38
C ARG A 284 26.61 17.99 11.44
N ARG A 285 26.76 19.28 11.09
CA ARG A 285 25.83 19.94 10.15
C ARG A 285 25.89 19.33 8.75
N GLN A 286 27.10 19.03 8.25
CA GLN A 286 27.28 18.38 6.95
C GLN A 286 26.65 16.97 6.93
N VAL A 287 26.87 16.15 7.96
CA VAL A 287 26.26 14.81 8.05
C VAL A 287 24.74 14.90 8.02
N LYS A 288 24.13 15.79 8.84
CA LYS A 288 22.68 16.00 8.80
C LYS A 288 22.20 16.37 7.39
N GLN A 289 22.87 17.31 6.72
CA GLN A 289 22.52 17.74 5.38
C GLN A 289 22.65 16.60 4.35
N TYR A 290 23.75 15.84 4.37
CA TYR A 290 23.96 14.74 3.42
C TYR A 290 22.91 13.63 3.58
N VAL A 291 22.59 13.26 4.81
CA VAL A 291 21.58 12.27 5.13
C VAL A 291 20.17 12.72 4.67
N GLN A 292 19.85 13.99 4.91
CA GLN A 292 18.57 14.56 4.42
C GLN A 292 18.48 14.62 2.90
N GLN A 293 19.60 14.87 2.21
CA GLN A 293 19.66 14.81 0.75
C GLN A 293 19.38 13.42 0.19
N CYS A 294 19.67 12.36 0.97
CA CYS A 294 19.29 10.98 0.64
C CYS A 294 17.81 10.68 0.90
N GLY A 295 17.03 11.67 1.41
CA GLY A 295 15.61 11.53 1.73
C GLY A 295 15.34 10.82 3.06
N PHE A 296 16.30 10.78 3.97
CA PHE A 296 16.09 10.39 5.37
C PHE A 296 15.75 11.61 6.23
N PRO A 297 15.11 11.45 7.38
CA PRO A 297 14.96 12.55 8.35
C PRO A 297 16.31 12.97 8.92
N ALA A 298 16.35 14.12 9.59
CA ALA A 298 17.55 14.51 10.35
C ALA A 298 17.87 13.45 11.41
N PRO A 299 19.10 12.91 11.44
CA PRO A 299 19.48 11.90 12.40
C PRO A 299 19.54 12.47 13.83
N LEU A 300 19.10 11.68 14.81
CA LEU A 300 19.19 12.03 16.24
C LEU A 300 20.59 11.74 16.78
N ALA A 301 21.16 10.58 16.50
CA ALA A 301 22.50 10.16 16.90
C ALA A 301 23.56 10.52 15.84
N VAL A 302 23.84 11.82 15.69
CA VAL A 302 24.71 12.32 14.61
C VAL A 302 26.14 11.81 14.71
N ASP A 303 26.70 11.69 15.93
CA ASP A 303 28.10 11.29 16.14
C ASP A 303 28.30 9.81 15.81
N ASP A 304 27.36 8.96 16.23
CA ASP A 304 27.38 7.53 15.91
C ASP A 304 27.27 7.32 14.40
N LEU A 305 26.34 8.07 13.77
CA LEU A 305 26.16 8.01 12.32
C LEU A 305 27.38 8.57 11.57
N THR A 306 28.05 9.60 12.10
CA THR A 306 29.31 10.11 11.53
C THR A 306 30.40 9.03 11.56
N SER A 307 30.52 8.33 12.69
CA SER A 307 31.47 7.22 12.83
C SER A 307 31.16 6.08 11.85
N PHE A 308 29.89 5.75 11.68
CA PHE A 308 29.43 4.76 10.71
C PHE A 308 29.74 5.16 9.26
N LEU A 309 29.50 6.42 8.89
CA LEU A 309 29.81 6.92 7.54
C LEU A 309 31.32 6.86 7.24
N LEU A 310 32.16 7.15 8.25
CA LEU A 310 33.63 7.06 8.14
C LEU A 310 34.09 5.61 8.01
N SER A 311 33.58 4.70 8.85
CA SER A 311 33.97 3.28 8.86
C SER A 311 33.55 2.56 7.57
N ASN A 312 32.47 3.01 6.92
CA ASN A 312 32.01 2.48 5.62
C ASN A 312 32.58 3.25 4.41
N HIS A 313 33.55 4.15 4.61
CA HIS A 313 34.15 4.96 3.55
C HIS A 313 33.16 5.76 2.70
N LEU A 314 32.04 6.20 3.32
CA LEU A 314 31.03 7.03 2.68
C LEU A 314 31.37 8.52 2.74
N VAL A 315 32.20 8.90 3.70
CA VAL A 315 32.81 10.23 3.84
C VAL A 315 34.27 10.10 4.23
N SER A 316 35.05 11.16 4.04
CA SER A 316 36.46 11.29 4.51
C SER A 316 36.57 12.42 5.55
N ARG A 317 37.65 12.43 6.31
CA ARG A 317 38.07 13.56 7.16
C ARG A 317 39.04 14.47 6.46
#